data_e104eeef45037bfd3eeb1662ab1418d6
#
_entry.id   e104eeef45037bfd3eeb1662ab1418d6
#
_cell.length_a   1.000
_cell.length_b   1.000
_cell.length_c   1.000
_cell.angle_alpha   90.00
_cell.angle_beta   90.00
_cell.angle_gamma   90.00
#
_symmetry.space_group_name_H-M   'P 1'
#
loop_
_entity.id
_entity.type
_entity.pdbx_description
1 polymer ?
#
loop_
_entity_poly.entity_id
_entity_poly.type
_entity_poly.pdbx_seq_one_letter_code
_entity_poly.pdbx_strand_id
1 'polypeptide(L)'
;MRIPIGRIIFIIIILAPLWSWLAWYLSKERPMNMVTVDKTVHTLERNEHRSFNWLQTHYKYVQRDNGQLYNNFSDYYGFFPLKPLEEKEFEIHDLDTLSESRLDSMSKALDMVFFTDLYGVYYNEWYRDTLETEHSEKIYGGMSE
;
A
#
# COMPACT_ATOMS: atom_id res chain seq x y z
N MET A 1 -42.48 -31.79 13.83
CA MET A 1 -41.27 -31.65 14.69
C MET A 1 -40.93 -30.19 14.76
N ARG A 2 -41.11 -29.51 15.92
CA ARG A 2 -40.82 -28.05 16.06
C ARG A 2 -39.37 -27.91 16.50
N ILE A 3 -38.55 -27.30 15.67
CA ILE A 3 -37.15 -27.00 16.02
C ILE A 3 -37.18 -25.89 17.10
N PRO A 4 -36.59 -26.10 18.28
CA PRO A 4 -36.57 -25.07 19.31
C PRO A 4 -35.78 -23.86 18.84
N ILE A 5 -36.33 -22.65 19.09
CA ILE A 5 -35.76 -21.37 18.66
C ILE A 5 -34.28 -21.24 19.08
N GLY A 6 -33.90 -21.70 20.27
CA GLY A 6 -32.52 -21.68 20.72
C GLY A 6 -31.54 -22.43 19.81
N ARG A 7 -31.95 -23.54 19.19
CA ARG A 7 -31.10 -24.26 18.22
C ARG A 7 -30.92 -23.47 16.92
N ILE A 8 -31.95 -22.76 16.48
CA ILE A 8 -31.88 -21.91 15.29
C ILE A 8 -30.89 -20.77 15.52
N ILE A 9 -31.02 -20.07 16.66
CA ILE A 9 -30.09 -18.99 17.04
C ILE A 9 -28.66 -19.49 17.13
N PHE A 10 -28.44 -20.64 17.76
CA PHE A 10 -27.11 -21.26 17.88
C PHE A 10 -26.49 -21.57 16.52
N ILE A 11 -27.26 -22.12 15.59
CA ILE A 11 -26.80 -22.39 14.22
C ILE A 11 -26.44 -21.08 13.50
N ILE A 12 -27.25 -20.04 13.62
CA ILE A 12 -26.98 -18.72 13.01
C ILE A 12 -25.67 -18.15 13.53
N ILE A 13 -25.42 -18.23 14.85
CA ILE A 13 -24.18 -17.73 15.46
C ILE A 13 -22.95 -18.53 14.99
N ILE A 14 -23.04 -19.87 14.96
CA ILE A 14 -21.94 -20.71 14.47
C ILE A 14 -21.63 -20.43 12.99
N LEU A 15 -22.64 -20.19 12.20
CA LEU A 15 -22.49 -19.90 10.78
C LEU A 15 -22.21 -18.42 10.48
N ALA A 16 -22.12 -17.54 11.49
CA ALA A 16 -21.87 -16.11 11.31
C ALA A 16 -20.60 -15.82 10.47
N PRO A 17 -19.45 -16.51 10.67
CA PRO A 17 -18.28 -16.31 9.83
C PRO A 17 -18.56 -16.63 8.35
N LEU A 18 -19.31 -17.68 8.09
CA LEU A 18 -19.68 -18.09 6.72
C LEU A 18 -20.59 -17.06 6.05
N TRP A 19 -21.60 -16.57 6.77
CA TRP A 19 -22.50 -15.52 6.26
C TRP A 19 -21.77 -14.20 6.02
N SER A 20 -20.87 -13.83 6.93
CA SER A 20 -20.04 -12.62 6.78
C SER A 20 -19.11 -12.71 5.56
N TRP A 21 -18.47 -13.87 5.38
CA TRP A 21 -17.64 -14.12 4.21
C TRP A 21 -18.46 -14.11 2.90
N LEU A 22 -19.63 -14.74 2.90
CA LEU A 22 -20.52 -14.76 1.74
C LEU A 22 -21.01 -13.35 1.39
N ALA A 23 -21.41 -12.56 2.40
CA ALA A 23 -21.82 -11.18 2.22
C ALA A 23 -20.68 -10.33 1.65
N TRP A 24 -19.45 -10.52 2.13
CA TRP A 24 -18.27 -9.88 1.59
C TRP A 24 -18.00 -10.34 0.15
N TYR A 25 -18.08 -11.63 -0.12
CA TYR A 25 -17.85 -12.18 -1.46
C TYR A 25 -18.83 -11.61 -2.49
N LEU A 26 -20.10 -11.47 -2.13
CA LEU A 26 -21.16 -10.93 -2.99
C LEU A 26 -21.17 -9.40 -3.05
N SER A 27 -20.42 -8.71 -2.20
CA SER A 27 -20.34 -7.25 -2.24
C SER A 27 -19.66 -6.78 -3.52
N LYS A 28 -20.11 -5.64 -4.04
CA LYS A 28 -19.57 -5.06 -5.28
C LYS A 28 -18.20 -4.47 -5.07
N GLU A 29 -17.38 -4.54 -6.10
CA GLU A 29 -16.12 -3.80 -6.20
C GLU A 29 -16.37 -2.29 -6.23
N ARG A 30 -15.39 -1.54 -5.74
CA ARG A 30 -15.42 -0.08 -5.61
C ARG A 30 -14.28 0.53 -6.41
N PRO A 31 -14.54 0.93 -7.69
CA PRO A 31 -13.51 1.57 -8.49
C PRO A 31 -13.09 2.90 -7.84
N MET A 32 -11.80 3.03 -7.56
CA MET A 32 -11.23 4.21 -6.92
C MET A 32 -9.78 4.37 -7.35
N ASN A 33 -9.40 5.52 -7.89
CA ASN A 33 -8.02 5.81 -8.25
C ASN A 33 -7.28 6.38 -7.05
N MET A 34 -6.33 5.60 -6.55
CA MET A 34 -5.51 5.97 -5.40
C MET A 34 -4.04 5.95 -5.76
N VAL A 35 -3.29 6.84 -5.12
CA VAL A 35 -1.83 6.87 -5.16
C VAL A 35 -1.32 6.81 -3.73
N THR A 36 -0.37 5.91 -3.49
CA THR A 36 0.39 5.84 -2.25
C THR A 36 1.76 6.46 -2.50
N VAL A 37 2.19 7.34 -1.61
CA VAL A 37 3.51 7.96 -1.63
C VAL A 37 4.22 7.62 -0.33
N ASP A 38 5.39 7.01 -0.46
CA ASP A 38 6.24 6.65 0.66
C ASP A 38 7.70 6.89 0.28
N LYS A 39 8.34 7.80 0.99
CA LYS A 39 9.74 8.14 0.72
C LYS A 39 10.72 7.55 1.75
N THR A 40 10.25 6.68 2.64
CA THR A 40 11.05 6.15 3.76
C THR A 40 11.27 4.64 3.71
N VAL A 41 10.31 3.88 3.20
CA VAL A 41 10.41 2.43 3.20
C VAL A 41 11.42 1.93 2.17
N HIS A 42 12.47 1.28 2.66
CA HIS A 42 13.57 0.72 1.87
C HIS A 42 13.63 -0.82 1.94
N THR A 43 12.62 -1.47 2.52
CA THR A 43 12.57 -2.93 2.66
C THR A 43 11.70 -3.56 1.57
N LEU A 44 12.01 -4.81 1.18
CA LEU A 44 11.18 -5.55 0.22
C LEU A 44 9.82 -5.94 0.78
N GLU A 45 9.74 -6.15 2.10
CA GLU A 45 8.54 -6.63 2.77
C GLU A 45 7.45 -5.55 2.86
N ARG A 46 7.84 -4.28 2.86
CA ARG A 46 6.94 -3.11 2.93
C ARG A 46 5.81 -3.28 3.93
N ASN A 47 6.18 -3.67 5.14
CA ASN A 47 5.23 -3.97 6.21
C ASN A 47 4.33 -2.79 6.54
N GLU A 48 4.82 -1.57 6.38
CA GLU A 48 4.14 -0.31 6.61
C GLU A 48 2.92 -0.15 5.69
N HIS A 49 3.01 -0.64 4.45
CA HIS A 49 1.92 -0.59 3.49
C HIS A 49 0.88 -1.71 3.68
N ARG A 50 1.25 -2.77 4.39
CA ARG A 50 0.43 -3.99 4.52
C ARG A 50 -0.97 -3.72 5.06
N SER A 51 -1.07 -2.94 6.11
CA SER A 51 -2.35 -2.64 6.76
C SER A 51 -3.26 -1.84 5.84
N PHE A 52 -2.70 -0.84 5.15
CA PHE A 52 -3.45 -0.03 4.20
C PHE A 52 -3.90 -0.85 2.99
N ASN A 53 -2.99 -1.64 2.41
CA ASN A 53 -3.32 -2.53 1.30
C ASN A 53 -4.37 -3.58 1.69
N TRP A 54 -4.29 -4.11 2.93
CA TRP A 54 -5.31 -5.02 3.44
C TRP A 54 -6.68 -4.33 3.51
N LEU A 55 -6.75 -3.09 3.99
CA LEU A 55 -7.99 -2.32 4.00
C LEU A 55 -8.55 -2.12 2.59
N GLN A 56 -7.72 -1.74 1.63
CA GLN A 56 -8.13 -1.59 0.23
C GLN A 56 -8.76 -2.88 -0.30
N THR A 57 -8.07 -4.01 -0.12
CA THR A 57 -8.54 -5.32 -0.55
C THR A 57 -9.81 -5.75 0.19
N HIS A 58 -9.87 -5.52 1.50
CA HIS A 58 -11.02 -5.87 2.33
C HIS A 58 -12.28 -5.11 1.90
N TYR A 59 -12.15 -3.83 1.60
CA TYR A 59 -13.26 -3.00 1.11
C TYR A 59 -13.47 -3.11 -0.40
N LYS A 60 -12.72 -3.99 -1.09
CA LYS A 60 -12.79 -4.23 -2.53
C LYS A 60 -12.58 -2.96 -3.36
N TYR A 61 -11.66 -2.10 -2.93
CA TYR A 61 -11.19 -1.04 -3.79
C TYR A 61 -10.34 -1.62 -4.91
N VAL A 62 -10.66 -1.24 -6.14
CA VAL A 62 -9.97 -1.68 -7.36
C VAL A 62 -9.57 -0.46 -8.18
N GLN A 63 -8.51 -0.62 -8.96
CA GLN A 63 -8.10 0.39 -9.92
C GLN A 63 -9.21 0.60 -10.95
N ARG A 64 -9.62 1.85 -11.15
CA ARG A 64 -10.74 2.19 -12.04
C ARG A 64 -10.50 1.77 -13.49
N ASP A 65 -9.25 1.84 -13.94
CA ASP A 65 -8.90 1.65 -15.34
C ASP A 65 -8.86 0.19 -15.77
N ASN A 66 -8.50 -0.73 -14.86
CA ASN A 66 -8.29 -2.14 -15.17
C ASN A 66 -9.02 -3.12 -14.24
N GLY A 67 -9.66 -2.63 -13.18
CA GLY A 67 -10.36 -3.46 -12.19
C GLY A 67 -9.45 -4.32 -11.31
N GLN A 68 -8.13 -4.06 -11.30
CA GLN A 68 -7.19 -4.83 -10.49
C GLN A 68 -7.15 -4.33 -9.05
N LEU A 69 -6.87 -5.26 -8.13
CA LEU A 69 -6.59 -4.93 -6.75
C LEU A 69 -5.25 -4.20 -6.63
N TYR A 70 -5.17 -3.29 -5.67
CA TYR A 70 -3.92 -2.62 -5.33
C TYR A 70 -2.91 -3.57 -4.73
N ASN A 71 -1.64 -3.37 -5.07
CA ASN A 71 -0.54 -4.22 -4.65
C ASN A 71 0.51 -3.39 -3.89
N ASN A 72 0.79 -3.78 -2.64
CA ASN A 72 1.77 -3.10 -1.81
C ASN A 72 3.23 -3.21 -2.28
N PHE A 73 3.51 -4.01 -3.29
CA PHE A 73 4.86 -4.16 -3.85
C PHE A 73 5.12 -3.28 -5.07
N SER A 74 4.08 -2.83 -5.75
CA SER A 74 4.21 -2.08 -7.01
C SER A 74 3.39 -0.79 -7.08
N ASP A 75 2.26 -0.72 -6.37
CA ASP A 75 1.29 0.36 -6.55
C ASP A 75 1.53 1.54 -5.60
N TYR A 76 2.77 2.05 -5.60
CA TYR A 76 3.15 3.24 -4.84
C TYR A 76 4.31 3.99 -5.51
N TYR A 77 4.51 5.24 -5.11
CA TYR A 77 5.68 6.05 -5.45
C TYR A 77 6.63 6.05 -4.26
N GLY A 78 7.93 5.77 -4.54
CA GLY A 78 8.93 5.66 -3.50
C GLY A 78 10.19 4.92 -3.92
N PHE A 79 10.84 4.32 -2.94
CA PHE A 79 12.09 3.59 -3.09
C PHE A 79 11.84 2.11 -3.36
N PHE A 80 12.46 1.57 -4.42
CA PHE A 80 12.29 0.19 -4.87
C PHE A 80 13.62 -0.56 -4.83
N PRO A 81 13.88 -1.36 -3.78
CA PRO A 81 15.02 -2.27 -3.76
C PRO A 81 14.96 -3.28 -4.88
N LEU A 82 16.04 -3.45 -5.61
CA LEU A 82 16.16 -4.48 -6.63
C LEU A 82 16.76 -5.77 -6.07
N LYS A 83 16.59 -6.86 -6.79
CA LYS A 83 17.21 -8.15 -6.49
C LYS A 83 18.36 -8.43 -7.46
N PRO A 84 19.46 -9.03 -6.99
CA PRO A 84 19.70 -9.50 -5.62
C PRO A 84 20.02 -8.36 -4.64
N LEU A 85 19.56 -8.46 -3.40
CA LEU A 85 19.71 -7.39 -2.38
C LEU A 85 21.18 -7.12 -1.98
N GLU A 86 22.05 -8.09 -2.22
CA GLU A 86 23.48 -8.00 -1.93
C GLU A 86 24.18 -6.94 -2.79
N GLU A 87 23.67 -6.67 -3.98
CA GLU A 87 24.20 -5.66 -4.90
C GLU A 87 23.82 -4.24 -4.50
N LYS A 88 22.84 -4.11 -3.58
CA LYS A 88 22.37 -2.81 -3.10
C LYS A 88 21.86 -1.87 -4.20
N GLU A 89 21.33 -2.44 -5.26
CA GLU A 89 20.70 -1.68 -6.33
C GLU A 89 19.26 -1.31 -5.96
N PHE A 90 18.82 -0.17 -6.46
CA PHE A 90 17.46 0.33 -6.24
C PHE A 90 17.00 1.20 -7.41
N GLU A 91 15.69 1.35 -7.53
CA GLU A 91 15.04 2.33 -8.39
C GLU A 91 14.24 3.32 -7.54
N ILE A 92 14.11 4.53 -8.02
CA ILE A 92 13.29 5.57 -7.40
C ILE A 92 12.17 5.92 -8.37
N HIS A 93 10.94 5.66 -7.94
CA HIS A 93 9.75 6.09 -8.65
C HIS A 93 9.16 7.29 -7.88
N ASP A 94 9.44 8.51 -8.34
CA ASP A 94 8.97 9.72 -7.65
C ASP A 94 8.03 10.54 -8.52
N LEU A 95 7.09 11.23 -7.88
CA LEU A 95 6.20 12.19 -8.51
C LEU A 95 6.98 13.39 -9.07
N ASP A 96 8.08 13.76 -8.43
CA ASP A 96 8.96 14.89 -8.83
C ASP A 96 9.60 14.65 -10.22
N THR A 97 9.66 13.40 -10.70
CA THR A 97 10.16 13.07 -12.03
C THR A 97 9.13 13.23 -13.14
N LEU A 98 7.87 13.45 -12.78
CA LEU A 98 6.77 13.58 -13.72
C LEU A 98 6.68 15.01 -14.26
N SER A 99 6.26 15.16 -15.51
CA SER A 99 5.98 16.48 -16.07
C SER A 99 4.75 17.13 -15.40
N GLU A 100 4.71 18.45 -15.35
CA GLU A 100 3.57 19.22 -14.80
C GLU A 100 2.23 18.78 -15.46
N SER A 101 2.24 18.58 -16.77
CA SER A 101 1.03 18.13 -17.49
C SER A 101 0.57 16.75 -17.03
N ARG A 102 1.50 15.85 -16.66
CA ARG A 102 1.19 14.54 -16.13
C ARG A 102 0.62 14.65 -14.71
N LEU A 103 1.24 15.46 -13.87
CA LEU A 103 0.77 15.73 -12.50
C LEU A 103 -0.63 16.35 -12.50
N ASP A 104 -0.88 17.33 -13.36
CA ASP A 104 -2.20 17.95 -13.50
C ASP A 104 -3.27 16.94 -13.98
N SER A 105 -2.90 16.08 -14.92
CA SER A 105 -3.77 14.99 -15.38
C SER A 105 -4.06 13.98 -14.25
N MET A 106 -3.04 13.60 -13.50
CA MET A 106 -3.19 12.69 -12.35
C MET A 106 -4.06 13.32 -11.26
N SER A 107 -3.84 14.57 -10.90
CA SER A 107 -4.60 15.26 -9.86
C SER A 107 -6.11 15.31 -10.15
N LYS A 108 -6.47 15.39 -11.42
CA LYS A 108 -7.88 15.37 -11.86
C LYS A 108 -8.49 13.96 -11.89
N ALA A 109 -7.65 12.94 -12.03
CA ALA A 109 -8.09 11.55 -12.14
C ALA A 109 -8.09 10.82 -10.78
N LEU A 110 -7.35 11.32 -9.78
CA LEU A 110 -7.23 10.69 -8.48
C LEU A 110 -8.41 11.02 -7.57
N ASP A 111 -8.87 10.02 -6.85
CA ASP A 111 -9.86 10.14 -5.78
C ASP A 111 -9.17 10.30 -4.41
N MET A 112 -7.96 9.74 -4.24
CA MET A 112 -7.24 9.77 -2.98
C MET A 112 -5.72 9.71 -3.20
N VAL A 113 -5.00 10.47 -2.38
CA VAL A 113 -3.55 10.35 -2.21
C VAL A 113 -3.27 9.97 -0.76
N PHE A 114 -2.54 8.90 -0.55
CA PHE A 114 -2.15 8.41 0.76
C PHE A 114 -0.64 8.61 0.97
N PHE A 115 -0.30 9.53 1.84
CA PHE A 115 1.08 9.76 2.26
C PHE A 115 1.34 8.93 3.52
N THR A 116 2.32 8.01 3.45
CA THR A 116 2.72 7.22 4.61
C THR A 116 3.80 7.92 5.41
N ASP A 117 4.94 8.17 4.77
CA ASP A 117 6.07 8.88 5.36
C ASP A 117 6.90 9.57 4.27
N LEU A 118 7.46 10.72 4.60
CA LEU A 118 8.27 11.56 3.70
C LEU A 118 9.68 11.83 4.24
N TYR A 119 10.07 11.19 5.35
CA TYR A 119 11.35 11.42 6.01
C TYR A 119 12.54 11.16 5.07
N GLY A 120 12.55 10.04 4.41
CA GLY A 120 13.56 9.67 3.42
C GLY A 120 14.38 8.43 3.80
N VAL A 121 15.16 7.97 2.83
CA VAL A 121 16.12 6.86 2.98
C VAL A 121 17.52 7.41 3.05
N TYR A 122 18.28 7.02 4.06
CA TYR A 122 19.63 7.48 4.31
C TYR A 122 20.67 6.42 3.98
N TYR A 123 21.88 6.84 3.67
CA TYR A 123 22.99 5.98 3.25
C TYR A 123 23.24 4.83 4.25
N ASN A 124 23.33 5.15 5.54
CA ASN A 124 23.57 4.16 6.58
C ASN A 124 22.44 3.14 6.72
N GLU A 125 21.21 3.54 6.46
CA GLU A 125 20.05 2.64 6.50
C GLU A 125 20.07 1.63 5.34
N TRP A 126 20.37 2.11 4.14
CA TRP A 126 20.38 1.27 2.96
C TRP A 126 21.61 0.38 2.87
N TYR A 127 22.79 0.97 3.01
CA TYR A 127 24.05 0.20 2.90
C TYR A 127 24.44 -0.51 4.19
N ARG A 128 23.77 -0.23 5.31
CA ARG A 128 24.10 -0.79 6.63
C ARG A 128 25.58 -0.60 6.97
N ASP A 129 26.10 0.56 6.66
CA ASP A 129 27.47 0.89 7.00
C ASP A 129 27.55 1.18 8.49
N THR A 130 28.40 0.42 9.19
CA THR A 130 28.61 0.53 10.63
C THR A 130 29.54 1.67 11.02
N LEU A 131 30.04 2.43 10.05
CA LEU A 131 30.76 3.64 10.34
C LEU A 131 29.75 4.68 10.83
N GLU A 132 29.66 4.78 12.15
CA GLU A 132 28.89 5.82 12.84
C GLU A 132 29.45 7.22 12.51
N THR A 133 29.07 7.72 11.36
CA THR A 133 29.19 9.14 11.09
C THR A 133 27.97 9.81 11.71
N GLU A 134 28.19 10.89 12.47
CA GLU A 134 27.10 11.64 13.14
C GLU A 134 26.00 12.11 12.16
N HIS A 135 26.31 12.16 10.87
CA HIS A 135 25.37 12.54 9.81
C HIS A 135 25.47 11.59 8.62
N SER A 136 24.39 10.84 8.38
CA SER A 136 24.26 10.03 7.19
C SER A 136 23.69 10.87 6.03
N GLU A 137 24.29 10.73 4.86
CA GLU A 137 23.80 11.39 3.66
C GLU A 137 22.45 10.81 3.24
N LYS A 138 21.53 11.69 2.83
CA LYS A 138 20.23 11.29 2.34
C LYS A 138 20.33 10.83 0.88
N ILE A 139 19.89 9.61 0.61
CA ILE A 139 19.83 9.04 -0.75
C ILE A 139 18.56 9.50 -1.46
N TYR A 140 17.43 9.45 -0.74
CA TYR A 140 16.13 9.73 -1.33
C TYR A 140 15.16 10.25 -0.28
N GLY A 141 14.16 11.02 -0.70
CA GLY A 141 13.05 11.46 0.14
C GLY A 141 13.17 12.88 0.65
N GLY A 142 12.36 13.20 1.63
CA GLY A 142 12.10 14.57 2.07
C GLY A 142 11.04 15.25 1.21
N MET A 143 10.58 16.41 1.67
CA MET A 143 9.75 17.30 0.85
C MET A 143 10.67 18.21 0.06
N SER A 144 10.49 18.30 -1.26
CA SER A 144 11.01 19.37 -2.08
C SER A 144 10.21 20.64 -1.78
N GLU A 145 10.90 21.79 -1.70
CA GLU A 145 10.26 23.11 -1.60
C GLU A 145 9.46 23.42 -2.86
#